data_c5a4d96925bd46d2c16ccbf45d5dd179
#
_entry.id   c5a4d96925bd46d2c16ccbf45d5dd179
#
_cell.length_a   1.000
_cell.length_b   1.000
_cell.length_c   1.000
_cell.angle_alpha   90.00
_cell.angle_beta   90.00
_cell.angle_gamma   90.00
#
_symmetry.space_group_name_H-M   'P 1'
#
loop_
_entity.id
_entity.type
_entity.pdbx_description
1 polymer ?
#
loop_
_entity_poly.entity_id
_entity_poly.type
_entity_poly.pdbx_seq_one_letter_code
_entity_poly.pdbx_strand_id
1 'polypeptide(L)'
;MKEYKKLIELPQKGKALIITDLHGNLEDYERYMDIWKEFKDKNNHLILTGDFIHSCYVNDGSLEIIDSVKTLYENEENFHVLLGNHEWAQILDESIYKCGINQTQDFKGLVYKKYQDKTVEKMEFYKKFFKTLAIAVRTENKVLISHAGPSTHLKSEEDIKNILNDDYSNNLVLYDMVWNRNMECSRNYLDPFLEHLNCNTSIVGHTPVDGIELVGNQLIVSSSFGTDRKAFVELDLEEEINNGHDLLKMVKYLD
;
A
#
# COMPACT_ATOMS: atom_id res chain seq x y z
N MET A 1 2.67 9.94 -21.26
CA MET A 1 2.80 8.63 -20.58
C MET A 1 3.07 8.93 -19.13
N LYS A 2 2.35 8.31 -18.21
CA LYS A 2 2.60 8.45 -16.76
C LYS A 2 4.00 7.90 -16.48
N GLU A 3 4.84 8.70 -15.83
CA GLU A 3 6.15 8.24 -15.37
C GLU A 3 5.95 7.41 -14.11
N TYR A 4 6.40 6.17 -14.15
CA TYR A 4 6.25 5.24 -13.01
C TYR A 4 7.46 5.37 -12.08
N LYS A 5 7.28 6.16 -11.00
CA LYS A 5 8.30 6.37 -9.97
C LYS A 5 8.14 5.36 -8.84
N LYS A 6 9.25 4.85 -8.30
CA LYS A 6 9.24 3.97 -7.13
C LYS A 6 9.09 4.75 -5.82
N LEU A 7 9.55 5.99 -5.76
CA LEU A 7 9.28 6.95 -4.71
C LEU A 7 8.49 8.13 -5.30
N ILE A 8 7.28 8.34 -4.79
CA ILE A 8 6.42 9.47 -5.14
C ILE A 8 6.63 10.57 -4.11
N GLU A 9 6.76 11.81 -4.54
CA GLU A 9 6.89 12.98 -3.67
C GLU A 9 5.66 13.85 -3.84
N LEU A 10 4.96 14.12 -2.72
CA LEU A 10 3.79 14.99 -2.69
C LEU A 10 4.14 16.36 -2.12
N PRO A 11 3.66 17.45 -2.77
CA PRO A 11 3.87 18.81 -2.30
C PRO A 11 3.11 19.08 -1.00
N GLN A 12 3.51 20.12 -0.26
CA GLN A 12 2.83 20.59 0.94
C GLN A 12 1.55 21.38 0.56
N LYS A 13 0.59 20.66 -0.05
CA LYS A 13 -0.67 21.25 -0.49
C LYS A 13 -1.80 20.23 -0.56
N GLY A 14 -2.97 20.60 0.01
CA GLY A 14 -4.16 19.78 0.02
C GLY A 14 -4.09 18.64 1.03
N LYS A 15 -4.74 17.54 0.75
CA LYS A 15 -4.85 16.37 1.65
C LYS A 15 -4.60 15.06 0.93
N ALA A 16 -4.21 14.05 1.68
CA ALA A 16 -4.09 12.68 1.18
C ALA A 16 -5.00 11.72 1.95
N LEU A 17 -5.85 11.00 1.21
CA LEU A 17 -6.66 9.89 1.72
C LEU A 17 -5.82 8.61 1.62
N ILE A 18 -5.52 7.98 2.76
CA ILE A 18 -4.64 6.80 2.84
C ILE A 18 -5.46 5.59 3.28
N ILE A 19 -5.48 4.54 2.45
CA ILE A 19 -6.24 3.31 2.63
C ILE A 19 -5.29 2.13 2.50
N THR A 20 -5.43 1.14 3.39
CA THR A 20 -4.54 -0.03 3.46
C THR A 20 -5.32 -1.34 3.26
N ASP A 21 -4.64 -2.41 2.91
CA ASP A 21 -5.01 -3.84 3.04
C ASP A 21 -6.50 -4.18 2.79
N LEU A 22 -6.94 -4.11 1.55
CA LEU A 22 -8.33 -4.41 1.15
C LEU A 22 -8.60 -5.92 0.99
N HIS A 23 -7.58 -6.68 0.56
CA HIS A 23 -7.65 -8.13 0.41
C HIS A 23 -8.92 -8.67 -0.26
N GLY A 24 -9.25 -8.13 -1.44
CA GLY A 24 -10.40 -8.58 -2.22
C GLY A 24 -11.77 -8.24 -1.61
N ASN A 25 -11.83 -7.40 -0.56
CA ASN A 25 -13.10 -6.93 -0.01
C ASN A 25 -13.70 -5.84 -0.90
N LEU A 26 -14.55 -6.25 -1.84
CA LEU A 26 -15.15 -5.34 -2.82
C LEU A 26 -16.08 -4.32 -2.16
N GLU A 27 -16.85 -4.73 -1.14
CA GLU A 27 -17.78 -3.85 -0.42
C GLU A 27 -17.04 -2.68 0.24
N ASP A 28 -15.96 -2.95 0.97
CA ASP A 28 -15.16 -1.91 1.59
C ASP A 28 -14.46 -1.03 0.55
N TYR A 29 -13.94 -1.65 -0.54
CA TYR A 29 -13.37 -0.90 -1.64
C TYR A 29 -14.35 0.10 -2.24
N GLU A 30 -15.58 -0.32 -2.54
CA GLU A 30 -16.62 0.55 -3.10
C GLU A 30 -16.95 1.72 -2.16
N ARG A 31 -17.06 1.48 -0.85
CA ARG A 31 -17.27 2.52 0.17
C ARG A 31 -16.12 3.53 0.20
N TYR A 32 -14.88 3.07 0.13
CA TYR A 32 -13.71 3.97 0.04
C TYR A 32 -13.69 4.76 -1.27
N MET A 33 -14.12 4.18 -2.37
CA MET A 33 -14.21 4.90 -3.64
C MET A 33 -15.33 5.95 -3.62
N ASP A 34 -16.41 5.74 -2.87
CA ASP A 34 -17.44 6.76 -2.65
C ASP A 34 -16.89 7.92 -1.80
N ILE A 35 -16.13 7.64 -0.73
CA ILE A 35 -15.40 8.67 0.03
C ILE A 35 -14.44 9.44 -0.91
N TRP A 36 -13.68 8.72 -1.75
CA TRP A 36 -12.77 9.37 -2.71
C TRP A 36 -13.48 10.31 -3.68
N LYS A 37 -14.63 9.95 -4.20
CA LYS A 37 -15.42 10.81 -5.12
C LYS A 37 -15.78 12.14 -4.48
N GLU A 38 -16.13 12.14 -3.18
CA GLU A 38 -16.47 13.35 -2.43
C GLU A 38 -15.21 14.13 -2.00
N PHE A 39 -14.15 13.42 -1.66
CA PHE A 39 -12.87 13.99 -1.19
C PHE A 39 -12.03 14.57 -2.33
N LYS A 40 -12.22 14.07 -3.56
CA LYS A 40 -11.40 14.39 -4.73
C LYS A 40 -11.46 15.89 -5.06
N ASP A 41 -10.30 16.51 -5.07
CA ASP A 41 -10.04 17.88 -5.47
C ASP A 41 -8.74 17.95 -6.28
N LYS A 42 -8.44 19.09 -6.88
CA LYS A 42 -7.23 19.32 -7.68
C LYS A 42 -5.93 19.03 -6.92
N ASN A 43 -5.91 19.26 -5.60
CA ASN A 43 -4.72 19.12 -4.76
C ASN A 43 -4.84 17.95 -3.77
N ASN A 44 -5.96 17.23 -3.79
CA ASN A 44 -6.15 16.08 -2.92
C ASN A 44 -5.70 14.80 -3.62
N HIS A 45 -5.09 13.91 -2.85
CA HIS A 45 -4.52 12.65 -3.33
C HIS A 45 -5.21 11.46 -2.66
N LEU A 46 -5.31 10.33 -3.36
CA LEU A 46 -5.62 9.03 -2.79
C LEU A 46 -4.38 8.15 -2.87
N ILE A 47 -4.07 7.44 -1.78
CA ILE A 47 -2.96 6.50 -1.69
C ILE A 47 -3.51 5.16 -1.20
N LEU A 48 -3.48 4.13 -2.07
CA LEU A 48 -3.68 2.74 -1.68
C LEU A 48 -2.32 2.13 -1.38
N THR A 49 -2.12 1.59 -0.18
CA THR A 49 -0.79 1.11 0.24
C THR A 49 -0.45 -0.30 -0.23
N GLY A 50 -1.27 -0.92 -1.07
CA GLY A 50 -1.10 -2.29 -1.55
C GLY A 50 -2.03 -3.29 -0.86
N ASP A 51 -1.80 -4.57 -1.12
CA ASP A 51 -2.61 -5.69 -0.62
C ASP A 51 -4.11 -5.54 -0.92
N PHE A 52 -4.43 -5.21 -2.17
CA PHE A 52 -5.81 -5.15 -2.64
C PHE A 52 -6.32 -6.46 -3.25
N ILE A 53 -5.44 -7.44 -3.45
CA ILE A 53 -5.76 -8.81 -3.91
C ILE A 53 -5.63 -9.84 -2.77
N HIS A 54 -5.97 -11.09 -3.06
CA HIS A 54 -5.85 -12.25 -2.17
C HIS A 54 -6.83 -12.21 -0.98
N SER A 55 -8.04 -12.63 -1.25
CA SER A 55 -9.14 -12.66 -0.28
C SER A 55 -9.15 -13.93 0.58
N CYS A 56 -9.57 -13.77 1.85
CA CYS A 56 -10.01 -14.88 2.70
C CYS A 56 -11.56 -15.00 2.74
N TYR A 57 -12.25 -14.18 1.97
CA TYR A 57 -13.73 -14.16 1.95
C TYR A 57 -14.29 -15.09 0.87
N VAL A 58 -15.49 -15.57 1.07
CA VAL A 58 -16.20 -16.45 0.11
C VAL A 58 -16.41 -15.73 -1.24
N ASN A 59 -16.67 -14.43 -1.19
CA ASN A 59 -16.80 -13.57 -2.36
C ASN A 59 -15.51 -12.78 -2.55
N ASP A 60 -14.61 -13.31 -3.35
CA ASP A 60 -13.35 -12.66 -3.68
C ASP A 60 -13.54 -11.63 -4.79
N GLY A 61 -13.49 -10.34 -4.43
CA GLY A 61 -13.56 -9.20 -5.33
C GLY A 61 -12.22 -8.75 -5.92
N SER A 62 -11.15 -9.53 -5.77
CA SER A 62 -9.80 -9.13 -6.22
C SER A 62 -9.74 -8.73 -7.70
N LEU A 63 -10.49 -9.41 -8.59
CA LEU A 63 -10.47 -9.09 -10.02
C LEU A 63 -11.21 -7.79 -10.35
N GLU A 64 -12.29 -7.51 -9.66
CA GLU A 64 -13.06 -6.28 -9.79
C GLU A 64 -12.23 -5.09 -9.26
N ILE A 65 -11.59 -5.26 -8.12
CA ILE A 65 -10.74 -4.24 -7.50
C ILE A 65 -9.53 -3.95 -8.39
N ILE A 66 -8.79 -4.96 -8.85
CA ILE A 66 -7.59 -4.74 -9.69
C ILE A 66 -7.92 -4.04 -11.01
N ASP A 67 -9.03 -4.41 -11.67
CA ASP A 67 -9.45 -3.79 -12.93
C ASP A 67 -9.85 -2.31 -12.70
N SER A 68 -10.54 -1.99 -11.58
CA SER A 68 -10.90 -0.63 -11.18
C SER A 68 -9.67 0.20 -10.78
N VAL A 69 -8.85 -0.32 -9.85
CA VAL A 69 -7.62 0.33 -9.38
C VAL A 69 -6.69 0.66 -10.54
N LYS A 70 -6.48 -0.29 -11.46
CA LYS A 70 -5.66 -0.05 -12.65
C LYS A 70 -6.22 1.08 -13.52
N THR A 71 -7.54 1.09 -13.74
CA THR A 71 -8.20 2.12 -14.54
C THR A 71 -8.03 3.51 -13.92
N LEU A 72 -8.25 3.65 -12.60
CA LEU A 72 -8.06 4.90 -11.89
C LEU A 72 -6.58 5.33 -11.89
N TYR A 73 -5.67 4.41 -11.59
CA TYR A 73 -4.23 4.66 -11.58
C TYR A 73 -3.69 5.18 -12.91
N GLU A 74 -4.21 4.70 -14.05
CA GLU A 74 -3.78 5.13 -15.38
C GLU A 74 -4.38 6.47 -15.81
N ASN A 75 -5.59 6.82 -15.32
CA ASN A 75 -6.34 7.99 -15.77
C ASN A 75 -6.35 9.17 -14.80
N GLU A 76 -5.97 8.96 -13.53
CA GLU A 76 -5.99 10.00 -12.50
C GLU A 76 -4.57 10.25 -11.96
N GLU A 77 -4.07 11.48 -12.08
CA GLU A 77 -2.73 11.85 -11.61
C GLU A 77 -2.61 11.76 -10.09
N ASN A 78 -3.68 12.07 -9.38
CA ASN A 78 -3.71 12.11 -7.91
C ASN A 78 -4.12 10.76 -7.28
N PHE A 79 -4.27 9.72 -8.08
CA PHE A 79 -4.53 8.36 -7.61
C PHE A 79 -3.23 7.55 -7.60
N HIS A 80 -2.74 7.23 -6.41
CA HIS A 80 -1.46 6.55 -6.20
C HIS A 80 -1.69 5.16 -5.62
N VAL A 81 -0.92 4.19 -6.10
CA VAL A 81 -0.98 2.81 -5.62
C VAL A 81 0.41 2.33 -5.31
N LEU A 82 0.59 1.78 -4.12
CA LEU A 82 1.84 1.18 -3.69
C LEU A 82 1.80 -0.34 -3.85
N LEU A 83 2.97 -0.93 -3.92
CA LEU A 83 3.13 -2.38 -3.96
C LEU A 83 3.00 -2.95 -2.55
N GLY A 84 2.09 -3.91 -2.37
CA GLY A 84 2.01 -4.76 -1.19
C GLY A 84 2.75 -6.08 -1.36
N ASN A 85 2.89 -6.83 -0.27
CA ASN A 85 3.55 -8.13 -0.33
C ASN A 85 2.74 -9.18 -1.10
N HIS A 86 1.43 -9.05 -1.18
CA HIS A 86 0.57 -9.94 -1.96
C HIS A 86 0.72 -9.71 -3.47
N GLU A 87 0.80 -8.47 -3.94
CA GLU A 87 1.15 -8.14 -5.32
C GLU A 87 2.59 -8.55 -5.66
N TRP A 88 3.54 -8.31 -4.71
CA TRP A 88 4.94 -8.73 -4.85
C TRP A 88 5.06 -10.25 -5.03
N ALA A 89 4.37 -11.04 -4.21
CA ALA A 89 4.36 -12.50 -4.33
C ALA A 89 3.79 -12.98 -5.66
N GLN A 90 2.76 -12.30 -6.17
CA GLN A 90 2.18 -12.59 -7.48
C GLN A 90 3.17 -12.30 -8.63
N ILE A 91 4.00 -11.25 -8.51
CA ILE A 91 5.08 -10.97 -9.48
C ILE A 91 6.06 -12.13 -9.56
N LEU A 92 6.43 -12.71 -8.41
CA LEU A 92 7.48 -13.74 -8.29
C LEU A 92 6.94 -15.18 -8.35
N ASP A 93 5.63 -15.39 -8.42
CA ASP A 93 4.97 -16.68 -8.24
C ASP A 93 5.29 -17.33 -6.88
N GLU A 94 5.58 -16.50 -5.86
CA GLU A 94 5.86 -16.95 -4.51
C GLU A 94 4.58 -17.36 -3.77
N SER A 95 4.64 -18.43 -2.98
CA SER A 95 3.48 -18.92 -2.24
C SER A 95 3.28 -18.14 -0.95
N ILE A 96 2.16 -17.45 -0.83
CA ILE A 96 1.68 -16.86 0.44
C ILE A 96 0.55 -17.71 1.00
N TYR A 97 0.64 -18.07 2.27
CA TYR A 97 -0.41 -18.79 2.98
C TYR A 97 -1.14 -17.84 3.94
N LYS A 98 -2.46 -17.73 3.77
CA LYS A 98 -3.34 -16.93 4.61
C LYS A 98 -4.67 -17.68 4.77
N CYS A 99 -5.24 -17.69 5.98
CA CYS A 99 -6.47 -18.44 6.26
C CYS A 99 -6.39 -19.93 5.85
N GLY A 100 -5.20 -20.56 5.88
CA GLY A 100 -4.98 -21.95 5.47
C GLY A 100 -4.95 -22.22 3.97
N ILE A 101 -5.01 -21.17 3.13
CA ILE A 101 -5.08 -21.26 1.66
C ILE A 101 -3.80 -20.68 1.06
N ASN A 102 -3.27 -21.31 0.01
CA ASN A 102 -2.22 -20.72 -0.83
C ASN A 102 -2.84 -19.63 -1.72
N GLN A 103 -2.72 -18.38 -1.30
CA GLN A 103 -3.36 -17.22 -1.93
C GLN A 103 -2.90 -17.00 -3.37
N THR A 104 -1.63 -17.26 -3.66
CA THR A 104 -1.06 -17.11 -5.00
C THR A 104 -1.70 -18.08 -6.00
N GLN A 105 -1.92 -19.32 -5.58
CA GLN A 105 -2.58 -20.33 -6.42
C GLN A 105 -4.10 -20.09 -6.51
N ASP A 106 -4.71 -19.65 -5.43
CA ASP A 106 -6.14 -19.35 -5.38
C ASP A 106 -6.48 -18.19 -6.33
N PHE A 107 -5.70 -17.10 -6.31
CA PHE A 107 -5.84 -16.00 -7.25
C PHE A 107 -5.70 -16.44 -8.71
N LYS A 108 -4.72 -17.31 -9.02
CA LYS A 108 -4.58 -17.90 -10.36
C LYS A 108 -5.81 -18.72 -10.74
N GLY A 109 -6.40 -19.45 -9.78
CA GLY A 109 -7.66 -20.18 -9.97
C GLY A 109 -8.83 -19.23 -10.27
N LEU A 110 -8.90 -18.09 -9.57
CA LEU A 110 -9.90 -17.04 -9.80
C LEU A 110 -9.79 -16.47 -11.22
N VAL A 111 -8.56 -16.14 -11.65
CA VAL A 111 -8.29 -15.67 -13.03
C VAL A 111 -8.67 -16.74 -14.05
N TYR A 112 -8.34 -18.01 -13.82
CA TYR A 112 -8.71 -19.10 -14.69
C TYR A 112 -10.25 -19.24 -14.81
N LYS A 113 -10.96 -19.17 -13.71
CA LYS A 113 -12.43 -19.26 -13.70
C LYS A 113 -13.08 -18.16 -14.58
N LYS A 114 -12.53 -16.95 -14.59
CA LYS A 114 -13.05 -15.80 -15.35
C LYS A 114 -12.58 -15.79 -16.83
N TYR A 115 -11.32 -16.14 -17.09
CA TYR A 115 -10.67 -15.90 -18.39
C TYR A 115 -10.30 -17.16 -19.18
N GLN A 116 -10.41 -18.37 -18.58
CA GLN A 116 -10.18 -19.66 -19.25
C GLN A 116 -8.84 -19.70 -20.03
N ASP A 117 -8.86 -19.89 -21.32
CA ASP A 117 -7.67 -20.00 -22.18
C ASP A 117 -6.78 -18.75 -22.16
N LYS A 118 -7.30 -17.60 -21.71
CA LYS A 118 -6.55 -16.34 -21.61
C LYS A 118 -5.89 -16.13 -20.24
N THR A 119 -5.92 -17.13 -19.36
CA THR A 119 -5.40 -17.02 -18.00
C THR A 119 -3.94 -16.57 -17.97
N VAL A 120 -3.07 -17.20 -18.77
CA VAL A 120 -1.65 -16.87 -18.83
C VAL A 120 -1.44 -15.41 -19.26
N GLU A 121 -2.13 -14.98 -20.31
CA GLU A 121 -2.06 -13.60 -20.82
C GLU A 121 -2.51 -12.60 -19.74
N LYS A 122 -3.60 -12.89 -19.03
CA LYS A 122 -4.12 -12.04 -17.95
C LYS A 122 -3.21 -12.00 -16.73
N MET A 123 -2.64 -13.13 -16.33
CA MET A 123 -1.66 -13.16 -15.25
C MET A 123 -0.44 -12.29 -15.57
N GLU A 124 0.12 -12.42 -16.77
CA GLU A 124 1.25 -11.57 -17.21
C GLU A 124 0.86 -10.07 -17.30
N PHE A 125 -0.38 -9.78 -17.71
CA PHE A 125 -0.92 -8.41 -17.71
C PHE A 125 -0.97 -7.82 -16.29
N TYR A 126 -1.47 -8.57 -15.30
CA TYR A 126 -1.50 -8.12 -13.91
C TYR A 126 -0.10 -7.98 -13.31
N LYS A 127 0.80 -8.95 -13.55
CA LYS A 127 2.21 -8.85 -13.12
C LYS A 127 2.91 -7.61 -13.67
N LYS A 128 2.69 -7.28 -14.95
CA LYS A 128 3.21 -6.04 -15.57
C LYS A 128 2.67 -4.80 -14.87
N PHE A 129 1.38 -4.78 -14.55
CA PHE A 129 0.78 -3.69 -13.80
C PHE A 129 1.39 -3.56 -12.41
N PHE A 130 1.50 -4.64 -11.64
CA PHE A 130 2.11 -4.62 -10.29
C PHE A 130 3.56 -4.10 -10.32
N LYS A 131 4.33 -4.42 -11.34
CA LYS A 131 5.68 -3.90 -11.52
C LYS A 131 5.74 -2.38 -11.76
N THR A 132 4.64 -1.74 -12.15
CA THR A 132 4.59 -0.27 -12.29
C THR A 132 4.32 0.45 -10.97
N LEU A 133 3.86 -0.25 -9.94
CA LEU A 133 3.48 0.33 -8.65
C LEU A 133 4.68 0.95 -7.94
N ALA A 134 4.42 2.04 -7.24
CA ALA A 134 5.41 2.69 -6.38
C ALA A 134 5.67 1.85 -5.11
N ILE A 135 6.76 2.12 -4.42
CA ILE A 135 7.13 1.45 -3.17
C ILE A 135 6.77 2.34 -1.97
N ALA A 136 6.91 3.65 -2.14
CA ALA A 136 6.58 4.60 -1.09
C ALA A 136 6.11 5.94 -1.66
N VAL A 137 5.39 6.67 -0.82
CA VAL A 137 5.10 8.10 -0.97
C VAL A 137 5.80 8.84 0.16
N ARG A 138 6.47 9.93 -0.16
CA ARG A 138 7.03 10.88 0.80
C ARG A 138 6.32 12.22 0.64
N THR A 139 5.92 12.84 1.74
CA THR A 139 5.29 14.15 1.74
C THR A 139 6.28 15.24 2.15
N GLU A 140 6.09 16.47 1.69
CA GLU A 140 6.95 17.60 2.04
C GLU A 140 6.86 17.94 3.55
N ASN A 141 5.72 17.66 4.20
CA ASN A 141 5.56 17.76 5.65
C ASN A 141 6.09 16.54 6.43
N LYS A 142 7.01 15.76 5.80
CA LYS A 142 7.85 14.73 6.41
C LYS A 142 7.14 13.46 6.89
N VAL A 143 6.10 13.04 6.20
CA VAL A 143 5.44 11.75 6.42
C VAL A 143 5.83 10.78 5.31
N LEU A 144 6.30 9.59 5.68
CA LEU A 144 6.49 8.46 4.77
C LEU A 144 5.24 7.59 4.77
N ILE A 145 4.75 7.22 3.59
CA ILE A 145 3.68 6.24 3.43
C ILE A 145 4.22 5.06 2.63
N SER A 146 4.12 3.85 3.17
CA SER A 146 4.54 2.60 2.51
C SER A 146 3.61 1.46 2.89
N HIS A 147 3.74 0.31 2.23
CA HIS A 147 2.96 -0.86 2.62
C HIS A 147 3.41 -1.38 4.00
N ALA A 148 4.70 -1.59 4.17
CA ALA A 148 5.33 -2.10 5.38
C ALA A 148 6.63 -1.32 5.70
N GLY A 149 7.47 -1.83 6.58
CA GLY A 149 8.73 -1.25 7.04
C GLY A 149 8.83 -1.21 8.56
N PRO A 150 9.96 -0.75 9.11
CA PRO A 150 11.09 -0.07 8.46
C PRO A 150 12.00 -1.04 7.69
N SER A 151 12.80 -0.49 6.74
CA SER A 151 13.90 -1.24 6.14
C SER A 151 15.19 -1.04 6.94
N THR A 152 15.86 -2.15 7.26
CA THR A 152 17.17 -2.14 7.91
C THR A 152 18.31 -2.01 6.89
N HIS A 153 18.03 -2.17 5.62
CA HIS A 153 18.99 -2.13 4.52
C HIS A 153 19.03 -0.79 3.80
N LEU A 154 18.02 0.06 3.96
CA LEU A 154 17.94 1.37 3.33
C LEU A 154 18.99 2.33 3.92
N LYS A 155 19.73 3.03 3.04
CA LYS A 155 20.74 4.03 3.39
C LYS A 155 20.39 5.42 2.87
N SER A 156 19.60 5.49 1.81
CA SER A 156 19.18 6.74 1.19
C SER A 156 17.91 6.53 0.36
N GLU A 157 17.30 7.62 -0.08
CA GLU A 157 16.13 7.57 -0.99
C GLU A 157 16.46 6.93 -2.35
N GLU A 158 17.73 6.95 -2.77
CA GLU A 158 18.18 6.33 -4.02
C GLU A 158 18.00 4.81 -4.01
N ASP A 159 18.05 4.18 -2.83
CA ASP A 159 17.82 2.74 -2.68
C ASP A 159 16.38 2.36 -3.06
N ILE A 160 15.41 3.28 -2.91
CA ILE A 160 14.03 3.10 -3.39
C ILE A 160 13.92 3.52 -4.86
N LYS A 161 14.44 4.71 -5.22
CA LYS A 161 14.29 5.28 -6.57
C LYS A 161 14.88 4.39 -7.65
N ASN A 162 15.95 3.68 -7.33
CA ASN A 162 16.70 2.83 -8.27
C ASN A 162 16.24 1.36 -8.28
N ILE A 163 15.15 1.00 -7.61
CA ILE A 163 14.59 -0.36 -7.69
C ILE A 163 14.15 -0.64 -9.13
N LEU A 164 14.83 -1.57 -9.78
CA LEU A 164 14.53 -1.98 -11.16
C LEU A 164 13.51 -3.12 -11.18
N ASN A 165 12.82 -3.27 -12.31
CA ASN A 165 11.80 -4.31 -12.47
C ASN A 165 12.34 -5.75 -12.41
N ASP A 166 13.64 -5.95 -12.57
CA ASP A 166 14.29 -7.28 -12.53
C ASP A 166 14.88 -7.63 -11.16
N ASP A 167 14.88 -6.68 -10.20
CA ASP A 167 15.50 -6.86 -8.88
C ASP A 167 14.53 -7.37 -7.79
N TYR A 168 13.28 -7.64 -8.13
CA TYR A 168 12.23 -7.94 -7.14
C TYR A 168 12.53 -9.13 -6.23
N SER A 169 13.27 -10.14 -6.73
CA SER A 169 13.62 -11.35 -5.95
C SER A 169 14.82 -11.17 -5.02
N ASN A 170 15.67 -10.18 -5.25
CA ASN A 170 16.96 -10.06 -4.56
C ASN A 170 17.17 -8.69 -3.88
N ASN A 171 16.21 -7.78 -3.96
CA ASN A 171 16.32 -6.45 -3.36
C ASN A 171 15.83 -6.47 -1.92
N LEU A 172 16.76 -6.38 -0.96
CA LEU A 172 16.46 -6.43 0.47
C LEU A 172 15.70 -5.18 0.95
N VAL A 173 15.93 -4.01 0.36
CA VAL A 173 15.16 -2.80 0.69
C VAL A 173 13.71 -2.98 0.27
N LEU A 174 13.47 -3.47 -0.95
CA LEU A 174 12.12 -3.75 -1.42
C LEU A 174 11.44 -4.81 -0.54
N TYR A 175 12.14 -5.89 -0.22
CA TYR A 175 11.61 -6.93 0.67
C TYR A 175 11.17 -6.36 2.02
N ASP A 176 12.04 -5.59 2.67
CA ASP A 176 11.73 -4.94 3.95
C ASP A 176 10.52 -4.00 3.84
N MET A 177 10.42 -3.23 2.75
CA MET A 177 9.34 -2.26 2.52
C MET A 177 7.97 -2.89 2.25
N VAL A 178 7.92 -4.20 1.95
CA VAL A 178 6.65 -4.93 1.75
C VAL A 178 6.39 -6.01 2.80
N TRP A 179 7.39 -6.41 3.63
CA TRP A 179 7.26 -7.52 4.59
C TRP A 179 7.54 -7.17 6.04
N ASN A 180 8.42 -6.20 6.34
CA ASN A 180 8.85 -5.97 7.71
C ASN A 180 7.75 -5.36 8.59
N ARG A 181 7.76 -5.77 9.86
CA ARG A 181 6.87 -5.24 10.89
C ARG A 181 7.68 -4.58 11.98
N ASN A 182 7.36 -3.32 12.31
CA ASN A 182 8.05 -2.57 13.37
C ASN A 182 7.90 -3.21 14.76
N MET A 183 6.80 -3.91 15.00
CA MET A 183 6.58 -4.65 16.26
C MET A 183 7.61 -5.78 16.47
N GLU A 184 8.16 -6.32 15.38
CA GLU A 184 9.17 -7.37 15.37
C GLU A 184 10.59 -6.82 15.33
N CYS A 185 10.74 -5.57 14.86
CA CYS A 185 12.01 -4.85 14.79
C CYS A 185 12.15 -3.98 16.06
N SER A 186 13.31 -3.99 16.71
CA SER A 186 13.55 -3.09 17.84
C SER A 186 13.40 -1.63 17.41
N ARG A 187 12.93 -0.75 18.31
CA ARG A 187 12.79 0.71 18.07
C ARG A 187 14.05 1.36 17.49
N ASN A 188 15.20 0.70 17.60
CA ASN A 188 16.48 1.18 17.10
C ASN A 188 16.57 1.27 15.57
N TYR A 189 15.62 0.73 14.80
CA TYR A 189 15.65 0.76 13.33
C TYR A 189 14.74 1.79 12.71
N LEU A 190 13.65 2.17 13.36
CA LEU A 190 12.66 3.10 12.79
C LEU A 190 13.24 4.51 12.62
N ASP A 191 13.87 5.06 13.66
CA ASP A 191 14.36 6.43 13.61
C ASP A 191 15.47 6.62 12.54
N PRO A 192 16.53 5.77 12.46
CA PRO A 192 17.50 5.85 11.36
C PRO A 192 16.88 5.68 9.97
N PHE A 193 15.89 4.79 9.83
CA PHE A 193 15.17 4.60 8.57
C PHE A 193 14.44 5.88 8.13
N LEU A 194 13.74 6.54 9.05
CA LEU A 194 13.04 7.80 8.78
C LEU A 194 14.03 8.93 8.48
N GLU A 195 15.17 9.01 9.20
CA GLU A 195 16.23 10.00 8.94
C GLU A 195 16.80 9.87 7.53
N HIS A 196 17.07 8.65 7.05
CA HIS A 196 17.57 8.42 5.69
C HIS A 196 16.62 8.92 4.59
N LEU A 197 15.33 9.04 4.91
CA LEU A 197 14.30 9.54 4.01
C LEU A 197 13.86 10.98 4.32
N ASN A 198 14.51 11.66 5.27
CA ASN A 198 14.15 12.99 5.75
C ASN A 198 12.68 13.07 6.19
N CYS A 199 12.20 12.02 6.90
CA CYS A 199 10.84 11.92 7.44
C CYS A 199 10.86 11.94 8.98
N ASN A 200 9.77 12.42 9.59
CA ASN A 200 9.58 12.44 11.04
C ASN A 200 8.73 11.25 11.51
N THR A 201 7.89 10.71 10.62
CA THR A 201 6.93 9.65 10.95
C THR A 201 6.58 8.84 9.70
N SER A 202 5.96 7.66 9.91
CA SER A 202 5.43 6.86 8.81
C SER A 202 4.01 6.38 9.06
N ILE A 203 3.29 6.10 7.97
CA ILE A 203 1.99 5.43 7.94
C ILE A 203 2.14 4.16 7.12
N VAL A 204 1.75 3.02 7.69
CA VAL A 204 1.83 1.70 7.05
C VAL A 204 0.56 0.87 7.25
N GLY A 205 0.37 -0.14 6.41
CA GLY A 205 -0.59 -1.22 6.58
C GLY A 205 0.06 -2.52 7.04
N HIS A 206 -0.17 -3.60 6.31
CA HIS A 206 0.47 -4.92 6.39
C HIS A 206 0.27 -5.68 7.71
N THR A 207 0.34 -5.02 8.84
CA THR A 207 0.16 -5.63 10.17
C THR A 207 -1.29 -5.46 10.61
N PRO A 208 -2.06 -6.54 10.77
CA PRO A 208 -3.43 -6.43 11.24
C PRO A 208 -3.49 -5.87 12.67
N VAL A 209 -4.23 -4.77 12.83
CA VAL A 209 -4.50 -4.12 14.12
C VAL A 209 -5.99 -3.77 14.20
N ASP A 210 -6.56 -3.53 15.37
CA ASP A 210 -7.95 -3.09 15.48
C ASP A 210 -8.08 -1.58 15.20
N GLY A 211 -8.21 -1.25 13.94
CA GLY A 211 -8.24 0.11 13.39
C GLY A 211 -6.85 0.70 13.24
N ILE A 212 -6.22 1.11 14.33
CA ILE A 212 -4.88 1.70 14.33
C ILE A 212 -4.04 1.25 15.52
N GLU A 213 -2.72 1.27 15.32
CA GLU A 213 -1.73 1.18 16.40
C GLU A 213 -0.58 2.15 16.14
N LEU A 214 -0.14 2.87 17.17
CA LEU A 214 1.01 3.76 17.10
C LEU A 214 2.21 3.10 17.78
N VAL A 215 3.26 2.80 17.02
CA VAL A 215 4.50 2.19 17.52
C VAL A 215 5.68 3.13 17.27
N GLY A 216 6.08 3.88 18.31
CA GLY A 216 7.04 4.98 18.12
C GLY A 216 6.50 6.05 17.18
N ASN A 217 7.24 6.37 16.14
CA ASN A 217 6.82 7.32 15.11
C ASN A 217 6.17 6.63 13.88
N GLN A 218 5.68 5.39 14.00
CA GLN A 218 4.97 4.70 12.93
C GLN A 218 3.52 4.45 13.31
N LEU A 219 2.59 4.95 12.49
CA LEU A 219 1.16 4.67 12.58
C LEU A 219 0.83 3.47 11.68
N ILE A 220 0.37 2.38 12.29
CA ILE A 220 -0.14 1.19 11.60
C ILE A 220 -1.65 1.35 11.45
N VAL A 221 -2.17 1.09 10.26
CA VAL A 221 -3.59 1.28 9.91
C VAL A 221 -4.15 0.01 9.30
N SER A 222 -5.33 -0.42 9.75
CA SER A 222 -6.11 -1.49 9.12
C SER A 222 -7.42 -0.93 8.56
N SER A 223 -7.50 -0.87 7.22
CA SER A 223 -8.65 -0.27 6.54
C SER A 223 -9.77 -1.25 6.23
N SER A 224 -9.48 -2.57 6.15
CA SER A 224 -10.50 -3.58 5.85
C SER A 224 -10.18 -4.93 6.49
N PHE A 225 -9.00 -5.50 6.19
CA PHE A 225 -8.67 -6.86 6.62
C PHE A 225 -8.24 -6.93 8.09
N GLY A 226 -8.78 -7.93 8.81
CA GLY A 226 -8.33 -8.28 10.16
C GLY A 226 -8.74 -7.29 11.25
N THR A 227 -9.73 -6.43 11.00
CA THR A 227 -10.22 -5.43 11.95
C THR A 227 -11.74 -5.31 11.92
N ASP A 228 -12.32 -5.07 13.09
CA ASP A 228 -13.72 -4.65 13.21
C ASP A 228 -13.86 -3.12 13.09
N ARG A 229 -12.80 -2.37 13.44
CA ARG A 229 -12.74 -0.91 13.38
C ARG A 229 -11.92 -0.48 12.16
N LYS A 230 -12.54 -0.45 11.00
CA LYS A 230 -11.89 -0.10 9.72
C LYS A 230 -11.46 1.36 9.70
N ALA A 231 -10.16 1.60 9.78
CA ALA A 231 -9.59 2.95 9.85
C ALA A 231 -8.96 3.38 8.52
N PHE A 232 -8.91 4.68 8.30
CA PHE A 232 -8.15 5.32 7.23
C PHE A 232 -7.61 6.67 7.71
N VAL A 233 -6.70 7.29 6.95
CA VAL A 233 -6.12 8.57 7.34
C VAL A 233 -6.45 9.64 6.29
N GLU A 234 -6.96 10.79 6.75
CA GLU A 234 -7.06 12.02 5.97
C GLU A 234 -5.90 12.93 6.34
N LEU A 235 -4.71 12.65 5.80
CA LEU A 235 -3.51 13.41 6.07
C LEU A 235 -3.61 14.82 5.48
N ASP A 236 -3.54 15.84 6.32
CA ASP A 236 -3.40 17.22 5.88
C ASP A 236 -1.94 17.49 5.51
N LEU A 237 -1.68 17.75 4.22
CA LEU A 237 -0.33 17.95 3.69
C LEU A 237 0.26 19.33 4.05
N GLU A 238 -0.58 20.27 4.49
CA GLU A 238 -0.17 21.63 4.87
C GLU A 238 0.14 21.72 6.37
N GLU A 239 -0.29 20.73 7.17
CA GLU A 239 -0.07 20.72 8.60
C GLU A 239 1.35 20.24 8.94
N GLU A 240 1.99 20.87 9.92
CA GLU A 240 3.30 20.46 10.43
C GLU A 240 3.17 19.16 11.22
N ILE A 241 3.97 18.14 10.85
CA ILE A 241 4.01 16.84 11.49
C ILE A 241 5.40 16.61 12.08
N ASN A 242 5.48 16.57 13.41
CA ASN A 242 6.73 16.43 14.13
C ASN A 242 6.96 14.98 14.64
N ASN A 243 5.89 14.23 14.89
CA ASN A 243 5.96 12.87 15.42
C ASN A 243 4.66 12.10 15.12
N GLY A 244 4.64 10.79 15.43
CA GLY A 244 3.50 9.92 15.16
C GLY A 244 2.19 10.32 15.87
N HIS A 245 2.23 11.01 17.01
CA HIS A 245 1.01 11.44 17.71
C HIS A 245 0.24 12.50 16.93
N ASP A 246 0.94 13.31 16.12
CA ASP A 246 0.30 14.35 15.30
C ASP A 246 -0.64 13.75 14.24
N LEU A 247 -0.41 12.49 13.86
CA LEU A 247 -1.25 11.76 12.90
C LEU A 247 -2.58 11.29 13.49
N LEU A 248 -2.68 11.10 14.82
CA LEU A 248 -3.86 10.49 15.46
C LEU A 248 -5.15 11.28 15.23
N LYS A 249 -5.07 12.62 15.15
CA LYS A 249 -6.23 13.48 14.88
C LYS A 249 -6.75 13.42 13.44
N MET A 250 -5.95 12.85 12.54
CA MET A 250 -6.25 12.69 11.11
C MET A 250 -6.85 11.32 10.78
N VAL A 251 -6.93 10.43 11.79
CA VAL A 251 -7.56 9.11 11.64
C VAL A 251 -9.07 9.27 11.56
N LYS A 252 -9.66 8.54 10.62
CA LYS A 252 -11.10 8.38 10.43
C LYS A 252 -11.46 6.90 10.43
N TYR A 253 -12.73 6.60 10.57
CA TYR A 253 -13.24 5.25 10.55
C TYR A 253 -14.33 5.12 9.49
N LEU A 254 -14.35 3.97 8.84
CA LEU A 254 -15.40 3.59 7.89
C LEU A 254 -16.62 3.15 8.70
N ASP A 255 -17.74 3.86 8.56
CA ASP A 255 -19.02 3.61 9.28
C ASP A 255 -19.70 2.30 8.81
#